data_c980d48957417bb497966cecc8831c10
#
_entry.id   c980d48957417bb497966cecc8831c10
#
_cell.length_a   1.000
_cell.length_b   1.000
_cell.length_c   1.000
_cell.angle_alpha   90.00
_cell.angle_beta   90.00
_cell.angle_gamma   90.00
#
_symmetry.space_group_name_H-M   'P 1'
#
loop_
_entity.id
_entity.type
_entity.pdbx_description
1 polymer ?
#
loop_
_entity_poly.entity_id
_entity_poly.type
_entity_poly.pdbx_seq_one_letter_code
_entity_poly.pdbx_strand_id
1 'polypeptide(L)' 'MLHTVILKNNYQDSINLMLLTNKINALDGVTMSQIMMGTDANKDILNNTNLLTDEANSASANDMMIVVDSEKENIM' A
#
# COMPACT_ATOMS: atom_id res chain seq x y z
N MET A 1 10.86 -6.74 -4.44
CA MET A 1 11.31 -5.39 -4.07
C MET A 1 10.11 -4.56 -3.65
N LEU A 2 10.17 -3.94 -2.50
CA LEU A 2 9.05 -3.17 -1.97
C LEU A 2 9.09 -1.72 -2.45
N HIS A 3 7.94 -1.24 -2.90
CA HIS A 3 7.72 0.16 -3.27
C HIS A 3 6.57 0.70 -2.46
N THR A 4 6.73 1.90 -1.90
CA THR A 4 5.70 2.53 -1.09
C THR A 4 5.40 3.93 -1.62
N VAL A 5 4.11 4.22 -1.77
CA VAL A 5 3.63 5.57 -2.11
C VAL A 5 2.62 5.99 -1.05
N ILE A 6 2.79 7.20 -0.54
CA ILE A 6 1.86 7.78 0.44
C ILE A 6 1.14 8.95 -0.23
N LEU A 7 -0.17 8.86 -0.30
CA LEU A 7 -1.03 9.93 -0.79
C LEU A 7 -1.63 10.66 0.41
N LYS A 8 -1.08 11.82 0.73
CA LYS A 8 -1.46 12.56 1.93
C LYS A 8 -2.86 13.12 1.83
N ASN A 9 -3.61 13.02 2.93
CA ASN A 9 -4.97 13.51 3.04
C ASN A 9 -5.89 12.98 1.93
N ASN A 10 -5.70 11.72 1.57
CA ASN A 10 -6.44 11.08 0.48
C ASN A 10 -7.24 9.90 1.03
N TYR A 11 -8.35 10.21 1.72
CA TYR A 11 -9.22 9.20 2.26
C TYR A 11 -10.01 8.53 1.14
N GLN A 12 -10.07 7.20 1.17
CA GLN A 12 -10.87 6.40 0.26
C GLN A 12 -11.65 5.36 1.06
N ASP A 13 -12.85 5.03 0.61
CA ASP A 13 -13.60 3.96 1.25
C ASP A 13 -13.04 2.59 0.86
N SER A 14 -13.46 1.54 1.59
CA SER A 14 -12.91 0.20 1.41
C SER A 14 -13.21 -0.39 0.02
N ILE A 15 -14.29 0.01 -0.62
CA ILE A 15 -14.62 -0.45 -1.97
C ILE A 15 -13.62 0.11 -2.97
N ASN A 16 -13.32 1.42 -2.90
CA ASN A 16 -12.33 2.04 -3.76
C ASN A 16 -10.94 1.47 -3.53
N LEU A 17 -10.57 1.22 -2.28
CA LEU A 17 -9.28 0.60 -1.97
C LEU A 17 -9.17 -0.79 -2.59
N MET A 18 -10.22 -1.58 -2.54
CA MET A 18 -10.25 -2.91 -3.14
C MET A 18 -10.12 -2.85 -4.67
N LEU A 19 -10.82 -1.91 -5.32
CA LEU A 19 -10.72 -1.74 -6.76
C LEU A 19 -9.31 -1.34 -7.19
N LEU A 20 -8.67 -0.43 -6.46
CA LEU A 20 -7.29 -0.03 -6.73
C LEU A 20 -6.32 -1.20 -6.54
N THR A 21 -6.49 -1.96 -5.47
CA THR A 21 -5.67 -3.14 -5.20
C THR A 21 -5.76 -4.13 -6.35
N ASN A 22 -6.96 -4.40 -6.84
CA ASN A 22 -7.17 -5.32 -7.97
C ASN A 22 -6.49 -4.82 -9.24
N LYS A 23 -6.56 -3.52 -9.51
CA LYS A 23 -5.89 -2.94 -10.69
C LYS A 23 -4.38 -3.07 -10.60
N ILE A 24 -3.80 -2.82 -9.44
CA ILE A 24 -2.34 -2.91 -9.26
C ILE A 24 -1.89 -4.37 -9.34
N ASN A 25 -2.62 -5.29 -8.73
CA ASN A 25 -2.29 -6.71 -8.78
C ASN A 25 -2.36 -7.29 -10.20
N ALA A 26 -3.08 -6.65 -11.11
CA ALA A 26 -3.15 -7.06 -12.50
C ALA A 26 -1.93 -6.60 -13.33
N LEU A 27 -1.09 -5.73 -12.79
CA LEU A 27 0.11 -5.25 -13.50
C LEU A 27 1.16 -6.34 -13.56
N ASP A 28 1.83 -6.44 -14.72
CA ASP A 28 2.91 -7.40 -14.91
C ASP A 28 4.08 -7.09 -13.99
N GLY A 29 4.58 -8.09 -13.29
CA GLY A 29 5.71 -7.94 -12.36
C GLY A 29 5.32 -7.66 -10.93
N VAL A 30 4.04 -7.39 -10.64
CA VAL A 30 3.56 -7.19 -9.27
C VAL A 30 3.30 -8.55 -8.64
N THR A 31 3.99 -8.83 -7.54
CA THR A 31 3.82 -10.07 -6.78
C THR A 31 2.68 -9.93 -5.77
N MET A 32 2.63 -8.78 -5.08
CA MET A 32 1.63 -8.51 -4.07
C MET A 32 1.46 -7.00 -3.93
N SER A 33 0.27 -6.55 -3.58
CA SER A 33 0.05 -5.16 -3.21
C SER A 33 -0.94 -5.05 -2.06
N GLN A 34 -0.79 -3.98 -1.27
CA GLN A 34 -1.71 -3.61 -0.20
C GLN A 34 -1.98 -2.11 -0.31
N ILE A 35 -3.24 -1.75 -0.34
CA ILE A 35 -3.65 -0.34 -0.34
C ILE A 35 -4.61 -0.16 0.81
N MET A 36 -4.26 0.72 1.75
CA MET A 36 -5.06 0.94 2.94
C MET A 36 -4.75 2.29 3.56
N MET A 37 -5.63 2.75 4.43
CA MET A 37 -5.39 3.98 5.16
C MET A 37 -4.30 3.78 6.22
N GLY A 38 -3.60 4.86 6.59
CA GLY A 38 -2.46 4.82 7.50
C GLY A 38 -2.82 4.76 8.98
N THR A 39 -3.88 4.03 9.34
CA THR A 39 -4.26 3.83 10.74
C THR A 39 -3.28 2.91 11.44
N ASP A 40 -3.22 2.97 12.77
CA ASP A 40 -2.35 2.10 13.56
C ASP A 40 -2.70 0.63 13.34
N ALA A 41 -3.99 0.31 13.28
CA ALA A 41 -4.44 -1.06 13.02
C ALA A 41 -3.92 -1.59 11.66
N ASN A 42 -3.97 -0.75 10.62
CA ASN A 42 -3.49 -1.13 9.30
C ASN A 42 -1.96 -1.26 9.27
N LYS A 43 -1.25 -0.39 10.00
CA LYS A 43 0.21 -0.52 10.14
C LYS A 43 0.60 -1.82 10.81
N ASP A 44 -0.17 -2.28 11.80
CA ASP A 44 0.05 -3.57 12.44
C ASP A 44 -0.12 -4.72 11.43
N ILE A 45 -1.13 -4.63 10.55
CA ILE A 45 -1.33 -5.63 9.50
C ILE A 45 -0.11 -5.68 8.57
N LEU A 46 0.39 -4.52 8.13
CA LEU A 46 1.58 -4.46 7.28
C LEU A 46 2.81 -5.02 8.00
N ASN A 47 2.97 -4.71 9.28
CA ASN A 47 4.10 -5.22 10.05
C ASN A 47 4.07 -6.74 10.16
N ASN A 48 2.89 -7.32 10.38
CA ASN A 48 2.72 -8.76 10.50
C ASN A 48 2.97 -9.51 9.19
N THR A 49 2.84 -8.82 8.05
CA THR A 49 3.08 -9.41 6.73
C THR A 49 4.43 -9.00 6.15
N ASN A 50 5.28 -8.33 6.94
CA ASN A 50 6.61 -7.84 6.52
C ASN A 50 6.54 -6.83 5.37
N LEU A 51 5.45 -6.06 5.32
CA LEU A 51 5.25 -5.03 4.28
C LEU A 51 5.32 -3.61 4.83
N LEU A 52 5.57 -3.43 6.13
CA LEU A 52 5.66 -2.10 6.73
C LEU A 52 7.04 -1.50 6.44
N THR A 53 7.05 -0.48 5.58
CA THR A 53 8.24 0.29 5.28
C THR A 53 8.31 1.54 6.17
N ASP A 54 9.45 2.23 6.19
CA ASP A 54 9.58 3.48 6.95
C ASP A 54 8.59 4.53 6.43
N GLU A 55 8.39 4.59 5.12
CA GLU A 55 7.42 5.51 4.51
C GLU A 55 6.01 5.21 4.98
N ALA A 56 5.61 3.94 4.97
CA ALA A 56 4.29 3.54 5.42
C ALA A 56 4.11 3.83 6.91
N ASN A 57 5.14 3.59 7.72
CA ASN A 57 5.07 3.85 9.15
C ASN A 57 4.90 5.33 9.47
N SER A 58 5.35 6.22 8.60
CA SER A 58 5.24 7.66 8.78
C SER A 58 3.89 8.23 8.35
N ALA A 59 3.03 7.44 7.71
CA ALA A 59 1.73 7.90 7.23
C ALA A 59 0.80 8.23 8.40
N SER A 60 -0.09 9.20 8.17
CA SER A 60 -1.15 9.56 9.11
C SER A 60 -2.42 8.76 8.81
N ALA A 61 -3.38 8.76 9.74
CA ALA A 61 -4.61 7.99 9.61
C ALA A 61 -5.43 8.36 8.36
N ASN A 62 -5.34 9.60 7.90
CA ASN A 62 -6.05 10.08 6.72
C ASN A 62 -5.23 9.97 5.42
N ASP A 63 -4.02 9.43 5.49
CA ASP A 63 -3.18 9.22 4.33
C ASP A 63 -3.45 7.81 3.77
N MET A 64 -3.44 7.69 2.44
CA MET A 64 -3.57 6.38 1.80
C MET A 64 -2.17 5.80 1.58
N MET A 65 -1.98 4.56 2.02
CA MET A 65 -0.72 3.84 1.84
C MET A 65 -0.85 2.87 0.68
N ILE A 66 0.06 2.94 -0.28
CA ILE A 66 0.16 1.98 -1.38
C ILE A 66 1.50 1.27 -1.23
N VAL A 67 1.46 -0.02 -0.91
CA VAL A 67 2.66 -0.84 -0.76
C VAL A 67 2.61 -1.94 -1.80
N VAL A 68 3.64 -2.02 -2.64
CA VAL A 68 3.72 -2.99 -3.72
C VAL A 68 5.02 -3.77 -3.59
N ASP A 69 4.91 -5.09 -3.64
CA ASP A 69 6.05 -5.98 -3.79
C ASP A 69 6.12 -6.43 -5.25
N SER A 70 7.22 -6.15 -5.92
CA SER A 70 7.37 -6.46 -7.33
C SER A 70 8.69 -7.14 -7.62
N GLU A 71 8.73 -7.85 -8.74
CA GLU A 71 9.96 -8.47 -9.25
C GLU A 71 10.84 -7.47 -9.98
N LYS A 72 10.30 -6.29 -10.35
CA LYS A 72 10.99 -5.28 -11.15
C LYS A 72 11.23 -4.02 -10.33
N GLU A 73 12.36 -3.37 -10.56
CA GLU A 73 12.72 -2.15 -9.83
C GLU A 73 11.82 -0.96 -10.17
N ASN A 74 11.36 -0.86 -11.39
CA ASN A 74 10.65 0.31 -11.91
C ASN A 74 9.23 -0.04 -12.31
N ILE A 75 8.47 -0.65 -11.39
CA ILE A 75 7.09 -1.03 -11.66
C ILE A 75 6.13 0.16 -11.60
N MET A 76 6.48 1.18 -10.85
CA MET A 76 5.66 2.39 -10.70
C MET A 76 6.39 3.61 -11.29
#